data_0099e4db1b8ee94db37f19e97aad3109
#
_entry.id   0099e4db1b8ee94db37f19e97aad3109
#
_cell.length_a   1.000
_cell.length_b   1.000
_cell.length_c   1.000
_cell.angle_alpha   90.00
_cell.angle_beta   90.00
_cell.angle_gamma   90.00
#
_symmetry.space_group_name_H-M   'P 1'
#
loop_
_entity.id
_entity.type
_entity.pdbx_description
1 polymer ?
#
loop_
_entity_poly.entity_id
_entity_poly.type
_entity_poly.pdbx_seq_one_letter_code
_entity_poly.pdbx_strand_id
1 'polypeptide(L)'
;MTSTAAPAPSQPAPSGAGEVPGWLPLAAVGTTLLLWASAFVAIRHLGQDFSAGPLSLGRLLVGAAVLGVVALSRGVPHPTRREWVSLVSIGVLWFGIYNVALNEGEQRVDAGTAAMLIQLSPVLIALLAAVLLDERFTAYLGLGLALAFGGVALISVSTSESAGHDVLGVFLCLLSAVVYSISLILQKPLVARLQAVHVTWLACTVGAVVCLPFAPGLLRELGEAPASSTWWLVYLGVFPTAIAFTTYAFALKHMSASNLGVTTY
;
A
#
# COMPACT_ATOMS: atom_id res chain seq x y z
N MET A 1 -53.46 38.33 28.98
CA MET A 1 -52.09 38.20 29.58
C MET A 1 -51.41 36.98 28.93
N THR A 2 -50.74 37.21 27.84
CA THR A 2 -49.98 36.16 27.08
C THR A 2 -48.52 36.24 27.52
N SER A 3 -48.09 35.21 28.28
CA SER A 3 -46.70 35.07 28.73
C SER A 3 -45.83 34.58 27.55
N THR A 4 -44.95 35.42 27.08
CA THR A 4 -43.94 35.09 26.09
C THR A 4 -42.73 34.47 26.84
N ALA A 5 -42.59 33.16 26.77
CA ALA A 5 -41.39 32.47 27.29
C ALA A 5 -40.19 32.78 26.40
N ALA A 6 -39.11 33.25 27.04
CA ALA A 6 -37.83 33.47 26.37
C ALA A 6 -37.22 32.15 25.86
N PRO A 7 -36.56 32.11 24.70
CA PRO A 7 -35.90 30.92 24.21
C PRO A 7 -34.70 30.56 25.11
N ALA A 8 -34.59 29.27 25.48
CA ALA A 8 -33.46 28.74 26.25
C ALA A 8 -32.14 28.98 25.50
N PRO A 9 -31.02 29.25 26.22
CA PRO A 9 -29.72 29.42 25.59
C PRO A 9 -29.30 28.12 24.93
N SER A 10 -28.94 28.20 23.65
CA SER A 10 -28.37 27.08 22.89
C SER A 10 -27.09 26.60 23.56
N GLN A 11 -27.08 25.32 23.99
CA GLN A 11 -25.87 24.68 24.48
C GLN A 11 -24.82 24.69 23.33
N PRO A 12 -23.57 25.09 23.62
CA PRO A 12 -22.50 24.95 22.65
C PRO A 12 -22.34 23.46 22.31
N ALA A 13 -22.26 23.14 21.02
CA ALA A 13 -21.97 21.80 20.55
C ALA A 13 -20.66 21.31 21.19
N PRO A 14 -20.54 20.01 21.54
CA PRO A 14 -19.32 19.49 22.13
C PRO A 14 -18.17 19.65 21.14
N SER A 15 -17.31 20.62 21.39
CA SER A 15 -16.05 20.82 20.72
C SER A 15 -15.09 19.71 21.16
N GLY A 16 -14.61 18.88 20.22
CA GLY A 16 -13.40 18.16 20.44
C GLY A 16 -13.39 16.65 20.31
N ALA A 17 -13.75 16.10 19.17
CA ALA A 17 -12.93 15.02 18.60
C ALA A 17 -11.85 15.75 17.77
N GLY A 18 -10.60 15.72 18.21
CA GLY A 18 -9.54 16.50 17.60
C GLY A 18 -9.47 16.28 16.09
N GLU A 19 -9.85 17.28 15.31
CA GLU A 19 -9.71 17.26 13.86
C GLU A 19 -8.23 17.07 13.54
N VAL A 20 -7.93 16.00 12.81
CA VAL A 20 -6.56 15.72 12.35
C VAL A 20 -6.14 16.88 11.46
N PRO A 21 -5.02 17.58 11.75
CA PRO A 21 -4.55 18.68 10.91
C PRO A 21 -4.44 18.24 9.46
N GLY A 22 -4.96 19.05 8.52
CA GLY A 22 -5.05 18.69 7.10
C GLY A 22 -3.72 18.37 6.42
N TRP A 23 -2.59 18.85 6.97
CA TRP A 23 -1.25 18.52 6.48
C TRP A 23 -0.78 17.11 6.86
N LEU A 24 -1.34 16.49 7.93
CA LEU A 24 -0.87 15.22 8.46
C LEU A 24 -1.12 14.03 7.49
N PRO A 25 -2.27 13.91 6.82
CA PRO A 25 -2.45 12.91 5.75
C PRO A 25 -1.45 13.09 4.60
N LEU A 26 -1.15 14.33 4.21
CA LEU A 26 -0.15 14.60 3.15
C LEU A 26 1.26 14.23 3.58
N ALA A 27 1.63 14.52 4.83
CA ALA A 27 2.92 14.08 5.38
C ALA A 27 3.01 12.55 5.45
N ALA A 28 1.91 11.86 5.78
CA ALA A 28 1.85 10.40 5.77
C ALA A 28 2.05 9.83 4.35
N VAL A 29 1.44 10.46 3.33
CA VAL A 29 1.68 10.09 1.92
C VAL A 29 3.14 10.32 1.54
N GLY A 30 3.70 11.50 1.83
CA GLY A 30 5.11 11.80 1.55
C GLY A 30 6.06 10.79 2.18
N THR A 31 5.82 10.41 3.45
CA THR A 31 6.58 9.36 4.14
C THR A 31 6.46 8.02 3.39
N THR A 32 5.24 7.63 3.01
CA THR A 32 5.00 6.39 2.26
C THR A 32 5.79 6.38 0.96
N LEU A 33 5.71 7.45 0.18
CA LEU A 33 6.37 7.55 -1.13
C LEU A 33 7.90 7.46 -1.01
N LEU A 34 8.50 8.16 -0.05
CA LEU A 34 9.93 8.08 0.21
C LEU A 34 10.36 6.66 0.58
N LEU A 35 9.60 6.00 1.45
CA LEU A 35 9.91 4.64 1.89
C LEU A 35 9.68 3.62 0.76
N TRP A 36 8.66 3.77 -0.07
CA TRP A 36 8.45 2.89 -1.22
C TRP A 36 9.50 3.14 -2.31
N ALA A 37 9.89 4.39 -2.58
CA ALA A 37 10.99 4.67 -3.50
C ALA A 37 12.30 4.01 -3.05
N SER A 38 12.62 4.06 -1.74
CA SER A 38 13.80 3.38 -1.19
C SER A 38 13.71 1.84 -1.28
N ALA A 39 12.49 1.29 -1.28
CA ALA A 39 12.28 -0.15 -1.43
C ALA A 39 12.79 -0.69 -2.77
N PHE A 40 12.61 0.04 -3.88
CA PHE A 40 13.11 -0.37 -5.19
C PHE A 40 14.63 -0.57 -5.18
N VAL A 41 15.36 0.36 -4.54
CA VAL A 41 16.82 0.25 -4.39
C VAL A 41 17.20 -0.98 -3.55
N ALA A 42 16.50 -1.18 -2.43
CA ALA A 42 16.75 -2.29 -1.53
C ALA A 42 16.42 -3.65 -2.19
N ILE A 43 15.30 -3.77 -2.91
CA ILE A 43 14.88 -4.99 -3.62
C ILE A 43 15.91 -5.35 -4.70
N ARG A 44 16.38 -4.36 -5.48
CA ARG A 44 17.41 -4.60 -6.51
C ARG A 44 18.73 -5.08 -5.90
N HIS A 45 19.15 -4.51 -4.77
CA HIS A 45 20.33 -4.98 -4.05
C HIS A 45 20.15 -6.41 -3.54
N LEU A 46 19.01 -6.70 -2.92
CA LEU A 46 18.68 -8.01 -2.36
C LEU A 46 18.40 -9.09 -3.40
N GLY A 47 18.02 -8.72 -4.62
CA GLY A 47 17.80 -9.68 -5.71
C GLY A 47 19.04 -10.46 -6.15
N GLN A 48 20.23 -10.10 -5.65
CA GLN A 48 21.46 -10.86 -5.83
C GLN A 48 21.57 -12.04 -4.86
N ASP A 49 20.95 -11.94 -3.68
CA ASP A 49 21.06 -12.92 -2.59
C ASP A 49 19.73 -13.62 -2.31
N PHE A 50 18.60 -13.00 -2.67
CA PHE A 50 17.27 -13.53 -2.39
C PHE A 50 16.41 -13.59 -3.65
N SER A 51 15.78 -14.71 -3.88
CA SER A 51 14.74 -14.84 -4.90
C SER A 51 13.43 -14.15 -4.45
N ALA A 52 12.56 -13.82 -5.40
CA ALA A 52 11.38 -12.97 -5.17
C ALA A 52 10.42 -13.50 -4.08
N GLY A 53 10.19 -14.81 -4.03
CA GLY A 53 9.32 -15.44 -3.03
C GLY A 53 9.89 -15.38 -1.60
N PRO A 54 11.10 -15.88 -1.35
CA PRO A 54 11.82 -15.74 -0.09
C PRO A 54 11.96 -14.31 0.40
N LEU A 55 12.32 -13.38 -0.48
CA LEU A 55 12.37 -11.95 -0.18
C LEU A 55 11.02 -11.42 0.31
N SER A 56 9.94 -11.77 -0.40
CA SER A 56 8.58 -11.37 -0.02
C SER A 56 8.19 -11.93 1.34
N LEU A 57 8.43 -13.21 1.60
CA LEU A 57 8.15 -13.83 2.90
C LEU A 57 8.95 -13.16 4.02
N GLY A 58 10.25 -12.98 3.85
CA GLY A 58 11.12 -12.40 4.87
C GLY A 58 10.68 -11.00 5.30
N ARG A 59 10.43 -10.10 4.32
CA ARG A 59 9.95 -8.76 4.62
C ARG A 59 8.57 -8.74 5.29
N LEU A 60 7.67 -9.66 4.92
CA LEU A 60 6.34 -9.76 5.51
C LEU A 60 6.38 -10.29 6.94
N LEU A 61 7.25 -11.27 7.24
CA LEU A 61 7.44 -11.78 8.60
C LEU A 61 7.95 -10.67 9.54
N VAL A 62 8.98 -9.94 9.12
CA VAL A 62 9.50 -8.80 9.90
C VAL A 62 8.42 -7.72 10.05
N GLY A 63 7.74 -7.36 8.97
CA GLY A 63 6.66 -6.38 8.98
C GLY A 63 5.51 -6.78 9.91
N ALA A 64 5.04 -8.03 9.83
CA ALA A 64 3.98 -8.57 10.68
C ALA A 64 4.39 -8.60 12.17
N ALA A 65 5.64 -8.94 12.48
CA ALA A 65 6.15 -8.94 13.85
C ALA A 65 6.17 -7.52 14.44
N VAL A 66 6.74 -6.56 13.73
CA VAL A 66 6.82 -5.14 14.16
C VAL A 66 5.41 -4.54 14.31
N LEU A 67 4.55 -4.74 13.30
CA LEU A 67 3.17 -4.28 13.34
C LEU A 67 2.38 -4.96 14.47
N GLY A 68 2.62 -6.24 14.73
CA GLY A 68 1.98 -7.00 15.79
C GLY A 68 2.26 -6.42 17.17
N VAL A 69 3.51 -6.06 17.45
CA VAL A 69 3.89 -5.40 18.70
C VAL A 69 3.12 -4.09 18.88
N VAL A 70 3.07 -3.24 17.83
CA VAL A 70 2.38 -1.96 17.87
C VAL A 70 0.86 -2.14 17.90
N ALA A 71 0.30 -3.06 17.13
CA ALA A 71 -1.14 -3.30 17.08
C ALA A 71 -1.67 -3.83 18.42
N LEU A 72 -0.99 -4.81 19.00
CA LEU A 72 -1.38 -5.41 20.28
C LEU A 72 -1.24 -4.43 21.46
N SER A 73 -0.26 -3.53 21.44
CA SER A 73 -0.14 -2.46 22.44
C SER A 73 -1.29 -1.45 22.38
N ARG A 74 -2.00 -1.36 21.24
CA ARG A 74 -3.19 -0.50 21.04
C ARG A 74 -4.53 -1.22 21.28
N GLY A 75 -4.48 -2.45 21.71
CA GLY A 75 -5.63 -3.33 21.95
C GLY A 75 -5.88 -4.33 20.83
N VAL A 76 -6.71 -5.32 21.12
CA VAL A 76 -7.03 -6.38 20.15
C VAL A 76 -8.14 -5.90 19.23
N PRO A 77 -7.95 -5.95 17.90
CA PRO A 77 -9.02 -5.58 16.96
C PRO A 77 -10.12 -6.65 16.94
N HIS A 78 -11.36 -6.21 16.73
CA HIS A 78 -12.52 -7.09 16.61
C HIS A 78 -13.19 -6.89 15.24
N PRO A 79 -12.62 -7.43 14.14
CA PRO A 79 -13.23 -7.35 12.83
C PRO A 79 -14.51 -8.20 12.77
N THR A 80 -15.51 -7.70 12.08
CA THR A 80 -16.71 -8.46 11.73
C THR A 80 -16.39 -9.53 10.67
N ARG A 81 -17.31 -10.48 10.43
CA ARG A 81 -17.13 -11.51 9.40
C ARG A 81 -16.87 -10.94 8.01
N ARG A 82 -17.56 -9.84 7.65
CA ARG A 82 -17.35 -9.15 6.36
C ARG A 82 -15.98 -8.50 6.27
N GLU A 83 -15.54 -7.87 7.35
CA GLU A 83 -14.20 -7.25 7.41
C GLU A 83 -13.09 -8.29 7.35
N TRP A 84 -13.28 -9.46 7.96
CA TRP A 84 -12.34 -10.56 7.81
C TRP A 84 -12.19 -11.01 6.35
N VAL A 85 -13.29 -11.10 5.59
CA VAL A 85 -13.21 -11.41 4.14
C VAL A 85 -12.36 -10.36 3.42
N SER A 86 -12.60 -9.07 3.67
CA SER A 86 -11.79 -8.00 3.06
C SER A 86 -10.33 -8.03 3.52
N LEU A 87 -10.06 -8.26 4.81
CA LEU A 87 -8.70 -8.37 5.34
C LEU A 87 -7.92 -9.54 4.73
N VAL A 88 -8.57 -10.71 4.62
CA VAL A 88 -7.97 -11.88 3.97
C VAL A 88 -7.73 -11.59 2.48
N SER A 89 -8.71 -11.00 1.80
CA SER A 89 -8.53 -10.64 0.38
C SER A 89 -7.37 -9.67 0.18
N ILE A 90 -7.23 -8.62 1.00
CA ILE A 90 -6.10 -7.68 0.95
C ILE A 90 -4.79 -8.40 1.26
N GLY A 91 -4.77 -9.26 2.27
CA GLY A 91 -3.59 -10.04 2.63
C GLY A 91 -3.11 -10.95 1.50
N VAL A 92 -4.04 -11.67 0.84
CA VAL A 92 -3.73 -12.53 -0.31
C VAL A 92 -3.29 -11.69 -1.51
N LEU A 93 -4.08 -10.67 -1.86
CA LEU A 93 -3.86 -9.89 -3.08
C LEU A 93 -2.64 -8.96 -2.93
N TRP A 94 -2.67 -8.05 -1.96
CA TRP A 94 -1.66 -6.99 -1.87
C TRP A 94 -0.38 -7.46 -1.18
N PHE A 95 -0.50 -8.17 -0.07
CA PHE A 95 0.69 -8.62 0.65
C PHE A 95 1.28 -9.93 0.09
N GLY A 96 0.44 -10.84 -0.42
CA GLY A 96 0.88 -12.07 -1.07
C GLY A 96 1.22 -11.86 -2.55
N ILE A 97 0.22 -11.87 -3.40
CA ILE A 97 0.38 -11.90 -4.87
C ILE A 97 1.15 -10.69 -5.39
N TYR A 98 0.77 -9.48 -4.97
CA TYR A 98 1.45 -8.25 -5.41
C TYR A 98 2.94 -8.26 -5.11
N ASN A 99 3.35 -8.61 -3.88
CA ASN A 99 4.77 -8.56 -3.52
C ASN A 99 5.60 -9.56 -4.33
N VAL A 100 5.10 -10.79 -4.51
CA VAL A 100 5.81 -11.80 -5.30
C VAL A 100 5.83 -11.41 -6.78
N ALA A 101 4.67 -11.01 -7.33
CA ALA A 101 4.55 -10.64 -8.74
C ALA A 101 5.38 -9.40 -9.10
N LEU A 102 5.38 -8.38 -8.23
CA LEU A 102 6.17 -7.18 -8.45
C LEU A 102 7.67 -7.48 -8.39
N ASN A 103 8.13 -8.16 -7.34
CA ASN A 103 9.53 -8.49 -7.20
C ASN A 103 10.05 -9.34 -8.36
N GLU A 104 9.27 -10.31 -8.83
CA GLU A 104 9.59 -11.14 -9.99
C GLU A 104 9.54 -10.33 -11.30
N GLY A 105 8.55 -9.44 -11.44
CA GLY A 105 8.40 -8.56 -12.59
C GLY A 105 9.61 -7.61 -12.74
N GLU A 106 10.03 -6.97 -11.65
CA GLU A 106 11.18 -6.05 -11.63
C GLU A 106 12.53 -6.73 -11.96
N GLN A 107 12.62 -8.04 -11.76
CA GLN A 107 13.81 -8.79 -12.17
C GLN A 107 13.82 -9.09 -13.68
N ARG A 108 12.67 -8.97 -14.38
CA ARG A 108 12.48 -9.35 -15.78
C ARG A 108 12.37 -8.19 -16.75
N VAL A 109 11.97 -7.01 -16.27
CA VAL A 109 11.88 -5.79 -17.07
C VAL A 109 12.74 -4.69 -16.48
N ASP A 110 13.08 -3.69 -17.30
CA ASP A 110 13.81 -2.52 -16.80
C ASP A 110 12.93 -1.70 -15.81
N ALA A 111 13.59 -0.94 -14.92
CA ALA A 111 12.91 -0.19 -13.88
C ALA A 111 11.94 0.86 -14.43
N GLY A 112 12.23 1.46 -15.59
CA GLY A 112 11.34 2.43 -16.23
C GLY A 112 10.06 1.78 -16.72
N THR A 113 10.14 0.61 -17.38
CA THR A 113 8.99 -0.18 -17.81
C THR A 113 8.16 -0.66 -16.62
N ALA A 114 8.80 -1.20 -15.57
CA ALA A 114 8.09 -1.62 -14.36
C ALA A 114 7.33 -0.46 -13.72
N ALA A 115 7.99 0.69 -13.55
CA ALA A 115 7.38 1.90 -13.00
C ALA A 115 6.17 2.37 -13.85
N MET A 116 6.29 2.40 -15.16
CA MET A 116 5.20 2.78 -16.07
C MET A 116 4.00 1.85 -15.94
N LEU A 117 4.22 0.54 -15.87
CA LEU A 117 3.15 -0.45 -15.78
C LEU A 117 2.43 -0.37 -14.43
N ILE A 118 3.16 -0.20 -13.33
CA ILE A 118 2.58 -0.03 -11.98
C ILE A 118 1.78 1.28 -11.89
N GLN A 119 2.22 2.33 -12.56
CA GLN A 119 1.52 3.62 -12.59
C GLN A 119 0.20 3.61 -13.39
N LEU A 120 -0.23 2.46 -13.92
CA LEU A 120 -1.62 2.24 -14.31
C LEU A 120 -2.56 2.19 -13.09
N SER A 121 -2.05 1.86 -11.90
CA SER A 121 -2.85 1.69 -10.68
C SER A 121 -3.68 2.92 -10.29
N PRO A 122 -3.17 4.17 -10.30
CA PRO A 122 -3.99 5.33 -9.95
C PRO A 122 -5.20 5.51 -10.86
N VAL A 123 -5.05 5.19 -12.15
CA VAL A 123 -6.18 5.22 -13.11
C VAL A 123 -7.22 4.17 -12.73
N LEU A 124 -6.78 2.94 -12.48
CA LEU A 124 -7.67 1.86 -12.04
C LEU A 124 -8.34 2.17 -10.70
N ILE A 125 -7.60 2.72 -9.74
CA ILE A 125 -8.14 3.15 -8.44
C ILE A 125 -9.22 4.20 -8.63
N ALA A 126 -8.98 5.23 -9.44
CA ALA A 126 -9.95 6.30 -9.68
C ALA A 126 -11.25 5.75 -10.32
N LEU A 127 -11.12 4.85 -11.31
CA LEU A 127 -12.27 4.21 -11.95
C LEU A 127 -13.04 3.31 -10.98
N LEU A 128 -12.33 2.46 -10.23
CA LEU A 128 -12.95 1.57 -9.25
C LEU A 128 -13.59 2.36 -8.09
N ALA A 129 -12.96 3.43 -7.63
CA ALA A 129 -13.50 4.28 -6.58
C ALA A 129 -14.79 4.99 -7.03
N ALA A 130 -14.84 5.46 -8.28
CA ALA A 130 -16.06 6.06 -8.83
C ALA A 130 -17.21 5.07 -8.90
N VAL A 131 -16.95 3.80 -9.25
CA VAL A 131 -17.98 2.76 -9.42
C VAL A 131 -18.38 2.12 -8.10
N LEU A 132 -17.42 1.84 -7.19
CA LEU A 132 -17.61 1.01 -6.01
C LEU A 132 -17.71 1.78 -4.69
N LEU A 133 -17.22 3.02 -4.66
CA LEU A 133 -17.20 3.88 -3.46
C LEU A 133 -18.03 5.15 -3.64
N ASP A 134 -18.75 5.30 -4.78
CA ASP A 134 -19.52 6.51 -5.14
C ASP A 134 -18.66 7.80 -5.09
N GLU A 135 -17.35 7.70 -5.29
CA GLU A 135 -16.46 8.85 -5.39
C GLU A 135 -16.67 9.58 -6.73
N ARG A 136 -16.71 10.92 -6.70
CA ARG A 136 -16.93 11.71 -7.92
C ARG A 136 -15.66 11.73 -8.78
N PHE A 137 -15.77 11.24 -10.01
CA PHE A 137 -14.73 11.40 -11.03
C PHE A 137 -14.84 12.82 -11.62
N THR A 138 -13.98 13.73 -11.15
CA THR A 138 -14.00 15.11 -11.62
C THR A 138 -13.09 15.28 -12.84
N ALA A 139 -13.37 16.30 -13.69
CA ALA A 139 -12.51 16.64 -14.83
C ALA A 139 -11.06 16.99 -14.38
N TYR A 140 -10.91 17.61 -13.21
CA TYR A 140 -9.59 17.91 -12.63
C TYR A 140 -8.83 16.64 -12.25
N LEU A 141 -9.52 15.64 -11.70
CA LEU A 141 -8.93 14.33 -11.41
C LEU A 141 -8.47 13.65 -12.71
N GLY A 142 -9.32 13.65 -13.74
CA GLY A 142 -8.99 13.10 -15.06
C GLY A 142 -7.78 13.79 -15.72
N LEU A 143 -7.73 15.13 -15.66
CA LEU A 143 -6.59 15.89 -16.18
C LEU A 143 -5.30 15.60 -15.39
N GLY A 144 -5.39 15.55 -14.05
CA GLY A 144 -4.25 15.20 -13.19
C GLY A 144 -3.69 13.82 -13.50
N LEU A 145 -4.57 12.80 -13.64
CA LEU A 145 -4.18 11.45 -14.06
C LEU A 145 -3.50 11.43 -15.43
N ALA A 146 -4.08 12.12 -16.42
CA ALA A 146 -3.51 12.16 -17.76
C ALA A 146 -2.11 12.82 -17.79
N LEU A 147 -1.94 13.94 -17.09
CA LEU A 147 -0.66 14.64 -16.99
C LEU A 147 0.39 13.79 -16.26
N ALA A 148 0.02 13.18 -15.13
CA ALA A 148 0.93 12.38 -14.32
C ALA A 148 1.35 11.09 -15.07
N PHE A 149 0.40 10.37 -15.67
CA PHE A 149 0.68 9.20 -16.49
C PHE A 149 1.55 9.55 -17.73
N GLY A 150 1.23 10.67 -18.38
CA GLY A 150 2.04 11.18 -19.49
C GLY A 150 3.48 11.51 -19.07
N GLY A 151 3.67 12.10 -17.90
CA GLY A 151 4.99 12.37 -17.32
C GLY A 151 5.79 11.09 -17.05
N VAL A 152 5.16 10.10 -16.42
CA VAL A 152 5.79 8.78 -16.16
C VAL A 152 6.14 8.08 -17.48
N ALA A 153 5.25 8.10 -18.47
CA ALA A 153 5.50 7.53 -19.77
C ALA A 153 6.69 8.19 -20.47
N LEU A 154 6.81 9.51 -20.41
CA LEU A 154 7.94 10.25 -20.97
C LEU A 154 9.26 9.88 -20.32
N ILE A 155 9.31 9.80 -18.99
CA ILE A 155 10.50 9.38 -18.24
C ILE A 155 10.87 7.94 -18.63
N SER A 156 9.90 7.02 -18.66
CA SER A 156 10.14 5.61 -18.99
C SER A 156 10.72 5.44 -20.38
N VAL A 157 10.19 6.14 -21.38
CA VAL A 157 10.74 6.09 -22.77
C VAL A 157 12.16 6.65 -22.83
N SER A 158 12.47 7.70 -22.03
CA SER A 158 13.80 8.31 -22.03
C SER A 158 14.86 7.48 -21.30
N THR A 159 14.44 6.56 -20.42
CA THR A 159 15.34 5.72 -19.60
C THR A 159 15.42 4.27 -20.06
N SER A 160 14.49 3.82 -20.91
CA SER A 160 14.47 2.44 -21.43
C SER A 160 15.60 2.25 -22.44
N GLU A 161 16.68 1.63 -21.99
CA GLU A 161 17.64 1.01 -22.93
C GLU A 161 16.98 -0.24 -23.51
N SER A 162 17.27 -0.51 -24.79
CA SER A 162 16.63 -1.50 -25.68
C SER A 162 16.75 -2.96 -25.20
N ALA A 163 16.21 -3.29 -24.04
CA ALA A 163 16.08 -4.66 -23.55
C ALA A 163 14.79 -5.27 -24.14
N GLY A 164 14.90 -6.46 -24.72
CA GLY A 164 13.73 -7.20 -25.20
C GLY A 164 12.72 -7.35 -24.06
N HIS A 165 11.46 -7.00 -24.34
CA HIS A 165 10.42 -7.05 -23.33
C HIS A 165 10.11 -8.52 -22.96
N ASP A 166 10.39 -8.92 -21.72
CA ASP A 166 9.90 -10.20 -21.19
C ASP A 166 8.39 -10.07 -20.95
N VAL A 167 7.61 -10.78 -21.76
CA VAL A 167 6.13 -10.78 -21.71
C VAL A 167 5.63 -11.17 -20.32
N LEU A 168 6.31 -12.11 -19.65
CA LEU A 168 5.95 -12.52 -18.29
C LEU A 168 6.20 -11.38 -17.29
N GLY A 169 7.32 -10.67 -17.41
CA GLY A 169 7.62 -9.51 -16.56
C GLY A 169 6.56 -8.41 -16.70
N VAL A 170 6.19 -8.07 -17.94
CA VAL A 170 5.10 -7.11 -18.22
C VAL A 170 3.77 -7.58 -17.60
N PHE A 171 3.40 -8.84 -17.79
CA PHE A 171 2.18 -9.41 -17.21
C PHE A 171 2.18 -9.33 -15.68
N LEU A 172 3.29 -9.65 -15.02
CA LEU A 172 3.41 -9.61 -13.56
C LEU A 172 3.31 -8.18 -13.02
N CYS A 173 3.90 -7.19 -13.68
CA CYS A 173 3.73 -5.78 -13.31
C CYS A 173 2.28 -5.30 -13.48
N LEU A 174 1.61 -5.65 -14.57
CA LEU A 174 0.19 -5.33 -14.78
C LEU A 174 -0.71 -6.02 -13.76
N LEU A 175 -0.46 -7.29 -13.46
CA LEU A 175 -1.16 -8.03 -12.41
C LEU A 175 -1.00 -7.31 -11.06
N SER A 176 0.20 -6.86 -10.75
CA SER A 176 0.49 -6.08 -9.53
C SER A 176 -0.33 -4.79 -9.48
N ALA A 177 -0.42 -4.03 -10.59
CA ALA A 177 -1.23 -2.82 -10.67
C ALA A 177 -2.72 -3.09 -10.39
N VAL A 178 -3.26 -4.16 -10.94
CA VAL A 178 -4.67 -4.57 -10.76
C VAL A 178 -4.94 -4.99 -9.32
N VAL A 179 -4.13 -5.90 -8.76
CA VAL A 179 -4.36 -6.40 -7.39
C VAL A 179 -4.15 -5.32 -6.33
N TYR A 180 -3.21 -4.41 -6.56
CA TYR A 180 -3.03 -3.23 -5.71
C TYR A 180 -4.28 -2.35 -5.72
N SER A 181 -4.80 -2.03 -6.91
CA SER A 181 -5.98 -1.17 -7.07
C SER A 181 -7.22 -1.76 -6.40
N ILE A 182 -7.49 -3.04 -6.59
CA ILE A 182 -8.58 -3.76 -5.93
C ILE A 182 -8.40 -3.73 -4.41
N SER A 183 -7.18 -3.99 -3.94
CA SER A 183 -6.88 -4.05 -2.49
C SER A 183 -7.09 -2.70 -1.81
N LEU A 184 -6.73 -1.59 -2.47
CA LEU A 184 -6.95 -0.24 -1.95
C LEU A 184 -8.45 0.06 -1.79
N ILE A 185 -9.27 -0.30 -2.76
CA ILE A 185 -10.72 -0.15 -2.69
C ILE A 185 -11.31 -0.97 -1.54
N LEU A 186 -10.87 -2.23 -1.36
CA LEU A 186 -11.29 -3.07 -0.25
C LEU A 186 -10.83 -2.51 1.11
N GLN A 187 -9.70 -1.83 1.16
CA GLN A 187 -9.12 -1.27 2.38
C GLN A 187 -9.87 -0.02 2.86
N LYS A 188 -10.42 0.79 1.95
CA LYS A 188 -11.07 2.07 2.27
C LYS A 188 -12.15 1.95 3.36
N PRO A 189 -13.17 1.06 3.25
CA PRO A 189 -14.17 0.90 4.29
C PRO A 189 -13.60 0.34 5.61
N LEU A 190 -12.53 -0.45 5.56
CA LEU A 190 -11.90 -1.00 6.77
C LEU A 190 -11.26 0.07 7.63
N VAL A 191 -10.48 0.98 7.02
CA VAL A 191 -9.79 2.06 7.74
C VAL A 191 -10.74 3.14 8.27
N ALA A 192 -11.99 3.18 7.79
CA ALA A 192 -13.02 4.03 8.34
C ALA A 192 -13.42 3.59 9.77
N ARG A 193 -13.40 2.28 10.05
CA ARG A 193 -13.82 1.70 11.33
C ARG A 193 -12.65 1.19 12.18
N LEU A 194 -11.69 0.54 11.57
CA LEU A 194 -10.53 -0.04 12.24
C LEU A 194 -9.36 0.96 12.20
N GLN A 195 -8.45 0.82 13.16
CA GLN A 195 -7.20 1.61 13.11
C GLN A 195 -6.31 1.10 11.96
N ALA A 196 -5.63 2.02 11.29
CA ALA A 196 -4.75 1.70 10.16
C ALA A 196 -3.72 0.61 10.50
N VAL A 197 -3.11 0.68 11.70
CA VAL A 197 -2.13 -0.32 12.14
C VAL A 197 -2.73 -1.72 12.27
N HIS A 198 -3.98 -1.85 12.73
CA HIS A 198 -4.65 -3.15 12.83
C HIS A 198 -4.96 -3.74 11.45
N VAL A 199 -5.46 -2.91 10.53
CA VAL A 199 -5.74 -3.34 9.15
C VAL A 199 -4.46 -3.81 8.48
N THR A 200 -3.38 -3.03 8.58
CA THR A 200 -2.08 -3.36 7.99
C THR A 200 -1.50 -4.62 8.62
N TRP A 201 -1.54 -4.74 9.95
CA TRP A 201 -1.02 -5.91 10.66
C TRP A 201 -1.72 -7.19 10.25
N LEU A 202 -3.05 -7.22 10.29
CA LEU A 202 -3.83 -8.42 9.96
C LEU A 202 -3.63 -8.82 8.49
N ALA A 203 -3.67 -7.86 7.57
CA ALA A 203 -3.45 -8.13 6.16
C ALA A 203 -2.00 -8.60 5.87
N CYS A 204 -0.99 -7.97 6.50
CA CYS A 204 0.41 -8.37 6.39
C CYS A 204 0.63 -9.79 6.94
N THR A 205 0.00 -10.13 8.06
CA THR A 205 0.06 -11.47 8.64
C THR A 205 -0.56 -12.52 7.71
N VAL A 206 -1.71 -12.24 7.11
CA VAL A 206 -2.32 -13.12 6.10
C VAL A 206 -1.38 -13.29 4.90
N GLY A 207 -0.80 -12.19 4.40
CA GLY A 207 0.19 -12.25 3.32
C GLY A 207 1.41 -13.10 3.66
N ALA A 208 1.94 -12.96 4.88
CA ALA A 208 3.03 -13.81 5.36
C ALA A 208 2.64 -15.30 5.38
N VAL A 209 1.43 -15.63 5.84
CA VAL A 209 0.91 -17.01 5.82
C VAL A 209 0.80 -17.54 4.39
N VAL A 210 0.29 -16.75 3.45
CA VAL A 210 0.21 -17.12 2.02
C VAL A 210 1.59 -17.38 1.41
N CYS A 211 2.60 -16.63 1.86
CA CYS A 211 3.98 -16.79 1.39
C CYS A 211 4.77 -17.90 2.10
N LEU A 212 4.20 -18.60 3.11
CA LEU A 212 4.89 -19.70 3.83
C LEU A 212 5.49 -20.79 2.94
N PRO A 213 4.93 -21.15 1.77
CA PRO A 213 5.59 -22.11 0.86
C PRO A 213 7.01 -21.71 0.46
N PHE A 214 7.39 -20.43 0.55
CA PHE A 214 8.74 -19.94 0.30
C PHE A 214 9.69 -20.08 1.50
N ALA A 215 9.22 -20.55 2.66
CA ALA A 215 10.04 -20.65 3.88
C ALA A 215 11.31 -21.52 3.72
N PRO A 216 11.29 -22.68 3.03
CA PRO A 216 12.52 -23.44 2.82
C PRO A 216 13.57 -22.67 2.02
N GLY A 217 13.13 -21.90 1.00
CA GLY A 217 14.00 -21.02 0.22
C GLY A 217 14.58 -19.91 1.10
N LEU A 218 13.73 -19.24 1.88
CA LEU A 218 14.17 -18.17 2.79
C LEU A 218 15.23 -18.65 3.80
N LEU A 219 15.02 -19.81 4.40
CA LEU A 219 15.98 -20.35 5.38
C LEU A 219 17.33 -20.68 4.74
N ARG A 220 17.34 -21.24 3.52
CA ARG A 220 18.56 -21.52 2.77
C ARG A 220 19.29 -20.23 2.41
N GLU A 221 18.57 -19.29 1.78
CA GLU A 221 19.15 -18.03 1.30
C GLU A 221 19.64 -17.14 2.46
N LEU A 222 18.98 -17.15 3.63
CA LEU A 222 19.47 -16.49 4.84
C LEU A 222 20.78 -17.11 5.36
N GLY A 223 20.98 -18.42 5.18
CA GLY A 223 22.21 -19.10 5.58
C GLY A 223 23.39 -18.82 4.65
N GLU A 224 23.12 -18.47 3.39
CA GLU A 224 24.12 -18.21 2.35
C GLU A 224 24.40 -16.70 2.18
N ALA A 225 23.43 -15.85 2.47
CA ALA A 225 23.51 -14.40 2.29
C ALA A 225 24.44 -13.73 3.31
N PRO A 226 25.14 -12.66 2.90
CA PRO A 226 25.92 -11.85 3.83
C PRO A 226 25.03 -11.14 4.85
N ALA A 227 25.57 -10.87 6.05
CA ALA A 227 24.83 -10.19 7.12
C ALA A 227 24.25 -8.83 6.70
N SER A 228 24.92 -8.11 5.78
CA SER A 228 24.41 -6.87 5.22
C SER A 228 23.06 -7.06 4.53
N SER A 229 22.87 -8.12 3.75
CA SER A 229 21.64 -8.42 3.03
C SER A 229 20.50 -8.82 4.00
N THR A 230 20.83 -9.51 5.09
CA THR A 230 19.86 -9.75 6.18
C THR A 230 19.37 -8.43 6.80
N TRP A 231 20.26 -7.45 7.02
CA TRP A 231 19.86 -6.13 7.52
C TRP A 231 19.01 -5.35 6.52
N TRP A 232 19.30 -5.46 5.22
CA TRP A 232 18.45 -4.86 4.18
C TRP A 232 17.06 -5.52 4.13
N LEU A 233 16.98 -6.83 4.36
CA LEU A 233 15.69 -7.54 4.47
C LEU A 233 14.87 -7.04 5.67
N VAL A 234 15.52 -6.87 6.84
CA VAL A 234 14.89 -6.27 8.03
C VAL A 234 14.43 -4.84 7.73
N TYR A 235 15.26 -4.04 7.07
CA TYR A 235 14.90 -2.68 6.63
C TYR A 235 13.62 -2.70 5.79
N LEU A 236 13.52 -3.57 4.78
CA LEU A 236 12.32 -3.72 3.94
C LEU A 236 11.07 -4.09 4.76
N GLY A 237 11.21 -4.93 5.76
CA GLY A 237 10.10 -5.30 6.64
C GLY A 237 9.64 -4.16 7.55
N VAL A 238 10.57 -3.41 8.14
CA VAL A 238 10.27 -2.32 9.08
C VAL A 238 9.77 -1.08 8.33
N PHE A 239 10.57 -0.54 7.42
CA PHE A 239 10.31 0.79 6.84
C PHE A 239 9.33 0.73 5.66
N PRO A 240 9.63 0.09 4.52
CA PRO A 240 8.70 0.04 3.40
C PRO A 240 7.46 -0.82 3.65
N THR A 241 7.49 -1.79 4.60
CA THR A 241 6.32 -2.62 4.90
C THR A 241 5.56 -2.09 6.12
N ALA A 242 6.10 -2.14 7.33
CA ALA A 242 5.32 -1.79 8.51
C ALA A 242 4.95 -0.29 8.54
N ILE A 243 5.91 0.60 8.36
CA ILE A 243 5.68 2.04 8.45
C ILE A 243 4.92 2.54 7.22
N ALA A 244 5.41 2.26 6.01
CA ALA A 244 4.82 2.82 4.79
C ALA A 244 3.36 2.37 4.58
N PHE A 245 3.05 1.08 4.72
CA PHE A 245 1.65 0.63 4.58
C PHE A 245 0.74 1.17 5.68
N THR A 246 1.26 1.40 6.90
CA THR A 246 0.45 1.99 7.98
C THR A 246 0.19 3.47 7.73
N THR A 247 1.20 4.24 7.28
CA THR A 247 1.04 5.66 6.91
C THR A 247 0.13 5.82 5.70
N TYR A 248 0.23 4.93 4.73
CA TYR A 248 -0.67 4.89 3.58
C TYR A 248 -2.12 4.59 3.97
N ALA A 249 -2.34 3.58 4.83
CA ALA A 249 -3.65 3.25 5.36
C ALA A 249 -4.24 4.38 6.22
N PHE A 250 -3.39 5.10 6.97
CA PHE A 250 -3.79 6.30 7.69
C PHE A 250 -4.21 7.42 6.73
N ALA A 251 -3.45 7.69 5.67
CA ALA A 251 -3.82 8.68 4.66
C ALA A 251 -5.14 8.29 3.97
N LEU A 252 -5.32 7.03 3.61
CA LEU A 252 -6.55 6.50 3.02
C LEU A 252 -7.78 6.71 3.90
N LYS A 253 -7.61 6.70 5.23
CA LYS A 253 -8.70 7.03 6.17
C LYS A 253 -9.19 8.47 6.00
N HIS A 254 -8.29 9.42 5.72
CA HIS A 254 -8.54 10.87 5.73
C HIS A 254 -8.65 11.49 4.34
N MET A 255 -8.39 10.72 3.27
CA MET A 255 -8.46 11.15 1.88
C MET A 255 -9.36 10.23 1.06
N SER A 256 -9.89 10.71 -0.08
CA SER A 256 -10.54 9.81 -1.04
C SER A 256 -9.53 8.83 -1.66
N ALA A 257 -9.98 7.65 -2.08
CA ALA A 257 -9.11 6.67 -2.71
C ALA A 257 -8.53 7.20 -4.02
N SER A 258 -9.34 7.93 -4.79
CA SER A 258 -8.92 8.55 -6.06
C SER A 258 -7.81 9.60 -5.84
N ASN A 259 -7.98 10.51 -4.87
CA ASN A 259 -6.99 11.54 -4.57
C ASN A 259 -5.68 10.90 -4.05
N LEU A 260 -5.79 9.91 -3.17
CA LEU A 260 -4.62 9.18 -2.67
C LEU A 260 -3.89 8.48 -3.82
N GLY A 261 -4.61 7.82 -4.73
CA GLY A 261 -4.02 7.19 -5.91
C GLY A 261 -3.24 8.18 -6.78
N VAL A 262 -3.80 9.37 -7.06
CA VAL A 262 -3.10 10.40 -7.87
C VAL A 262 -1.83 10.92 -7.18
N THR A 263 -1.80 10.99 -5.86
CA THR A 263 -0.60 11.46 -5.14
C THR A 263 0.57 10.47 -5.19
N THR A 264 0.37 9.26 -5.71
CA THR A 264 1.45 8.27 -5.87
C THR A 264 2.23 8.41 -7.18
N TYR A 265 1.85 9.35 -8.04
CA TYR A 265 2.65 9.78 -9.20
C TYR A 265 3.77 10.75 -8.72
#